data_546a86288568e573f8ee6049412b2e73
#
_entry.id   546a86288568e573f8ee6049412b2e73
#
_cell.length_a   1.000
_cell.length_b   1.000
_cell.length_c   1.000
_cell.angle_alpha   90.00
_cell.angle_beta   90.00
_cell.angle_gamma   90.00
#
_symmetry.space_group_name_H-M   'P 1'
#
loop_
_entity.id
_entity.type
_entity.pdbx_description
1 polymer ?
#
loop_
_entity_poly.entity_id
_entity_poly.type
_entity_poly.pdbx_seq_one_letter_code
_entity_poly.pdbx_strand_id
1 'polypeptide(L)'
;MVVIGVSGMPGAGKGVVSRVAESMGFQVIRMGDVIRDEARKRGEEPGETAVRLREEYGEYVVAEKCVERIQKAKSERFLIEGIRSPHEVEIFRENFPGFRVISVFSTRKTRFKRLKKRRREDDSSSYREFIERDERELGFGIGNVIATSDYMIVNEGPIWKIKNQTKKILRKLCEERR
;
A
#
# COMPACT_ATOMS: atom_id res chain seq x y z
N MET A 1 -2.98 18.11 -9.30
CA MET A 1 -2.63 16.68 -9.13
C MET A 1 -3.21 16.16 -7.82
N VAL A 2 -3.86 14.98 -7.82
CA VAL A 2 -4.39 14.29 -6.63
C VAL A 2 -3.57 13.04 -6.37
N VAL A 3 -2.95 12.93 -5.18
CA VAL A 3 -2.17 11.76 -4.78
C VAL A 3 -2.73 11.20 -3.48
N ILE A 4 -3.07 9.91 -3.48
CA ILE A 4 -3.72 9.22 -2.35
C ILE A 4 -2.90 7.97 -2.01
N GLY A 5 -2.64 7.77 -0.73
CA GLY A 5 -1.97 6.58 -0.22
C GLY A 5 -2.94 5.49 0.22
N VAL A 6 -2.55 4.23 0.04
CA VAL A 6 -3.29 3.08 0.56
C VAL A 6 -2.37 2.19 1.40
N SER A 7 -2.74 2.00 2.65
CA SER A 7 -2.07 1.14 3.61
C SER A 7 -2.97 -0.03 4.05
N GLY A 8 -2.38 -0.99 4.72
CA GLY A 8 -3.07 -2.15 5.30
C GLY A 8 -2.22 -3.41 5.24
N MET A 9 -2.40 -4.29 6.18
CA MET A 9 -1.65 -5.54 6.30
C MET A 9 -1.77 -6.43 5.05
N PRO A 10 -0.81 -7.33 4.78
CA PRO A 10 -0.94 -8.34 3.73
C PRO A 10 -2.26 -9.10 3.81
N GLY A 11 -2.96 -9.26 2.68
CA GLY A 11 -4.28 -9.92 2.63
C GLY A 11 -5.48 -9.05 3.03
N ALA A 12 -5.30 -7.79 3.48
CA ALA A 12 -6.40 -6.91 3.89
C ALA A 12 -7.34 -6.52 2.73
N GLY A 13 -6.87 -6.51 1.49
CA GLY A 13 -7.69 -6.21 0.31
C GLY A 13 -7.36 -4.90 -0.39
N LYS A 14 -6.18 -4.33 -0.18
CA LYS A 14 -5.69 -3.11 -0.87
C LYS A 14 -5.89 -3.15 -2.38
N GLY A 15 -5.62 -4.28 -3.02
CA GLY A 15 -5.80 -4.45 -4.46
C GLY A 15 -7.24 -4.30 -4.96
N VAL A 16 -8.26 -4.35 -4.09
CA VAL A 16 -9.64 -3.98 -4.48
C VAL A 16 -9.74 -2.47 -4.59
N VAL A 17 -9.15 -1.75 -3.64
CA VAL A 17 -9.09 -0.28 -3.67
C VAL A 17 -8.35 0.20 -4.92
N SER A 18 -7.21 -0.41 -5.25
CA SER A 18 -6.41 -0.08 -6.43
C SER A 18 -7.21 -0.28 -7.73
N ARG A 19 -7.88 -1.42 -7.90
CA ARG A 19 -8.73 -1.65 -9.09
C ARG A 19 -9.89 -0.68 -9.22
N VAL A 20 -10.50 -0.27 -8.10
CA VAL A 20 -11.53 0.78 -8.11
C VAL A 20 -10.94 2.11 -8.53
N ALA A 21 -9.78 2.48 -8.00
CA ALA A 21 -9.09 3.71 -8.38
C ALA A 21 -8.71 3.72 -9.87
N GLU A 22 -8.16 2.61 -10.39
CA GLU A 22 -7.88 2.45 -11.83
C GLU A 22 -9.14 2.68 -12.68
N SER A 23 -10.30 2.12 -12.27
CA SER A 23 -11.58 2.34 -12.96
C SER A 23 -12.10 3.78 -12.88
N MET A 24 -11.55 4.60 -11.99
CA MET A 24 -11.85 6.03 -11.82
C MET A 24 -10.78 6.95 -12.44
N GLY A 25 -9.85 6.41 -13.21
CA GLY A 25 -8.80 7.15 -13.92
C GLY A 25 -7.57 7.48 -13.07
N PHE A 26 -7.34 6.78 -11.96
CA PHE A 26 -6.10 6.90 -11.22
C PHE A 26 -5.01 6.00 -11.82
N GLN A 27 -3.81 6.54 -11.93
CA GLN A 27 -2.62 5.71 -12.14
C GLN A 27 -2.18 5.12 -10.80
N VAL A 28 -2.03 3.80 -10.72
CA VAL A 28 -1.62 3.10 -9.50
C VAL A 28 -0.13 2.86 -9.48
N ILE A 29 0.53 3.36 -8.44
CA ILE A 29 1.94 3.09 -8.13
C ILE A 29 1.99 2.10 -6.97
N ARG A 30 2.51 0.91 -7.21
CA ARG A 30 2.65 -0.12 -6.17
C ARG A 30 4.06 -0.09 -5.61
N MET A 31 4.21 0.28 -4.35
CA MET A 31 5.51 0.31 -3.66
C MET A 31 6.19 -1.05 -3.65
N GLY A 32 5.41 -2.13 -3.57
CA GLY A 32 5.92 -3.49 -3.68
C GLY A 32 6.55 -3.82 -5.03
N ASP A 33 6.17 -3.13 -6.12
CA ASP A 33 6.81 -3.34 -7.44
C ASP A 33 8.22 -2.75 -7.44
N VAL A 34 8.43 -1.61 -6.77
CA VAL A 34 9.78 -1.02 -6.60
C VAL A 34 10.71 -2.01 -5.92
N ILE A 35 10.23 -2.66 -4.85
CA ILE A 35 11.00 -3.66 -4.10
C ILE A 35 11.24 -4.92 -4.96
N ARG A 36 10.22 -5.43 -5.66
CA ARG A 36 10.35 -6.60 -6.54
C ARG A 36 11.29 -6.37 -7.71
N ASP A 37 11.25 -5.18 -8.30
CA ASP A 37 12.15 -4.79 -9.39
C ASP A 37 13.61 -4.78 -8.90
N GLU A 38 13.85 -4.27 -7.70
CA GLU A 38 15.18 -4.26 -7.10
C GLU A 38 15.65 -5.67 -6.69
N ALA A 39 14.76 -6.46 -6.10
CA ALA A 39 15.01 -7.85 -5.72
C ALA A 39 15.46 -8.68 -6.95
N ARG A 40 14.77 -8.53 -8.09
CA ARG A 40 15.16 -9.20 -9.33
C ARG A 40 16.56 -8.79 -9.81
N LYS A 41 16.92 -7.51 -9.72
CA LYS A 41 18.25 -7.02 -10.10
C LYS A 41 19.35 -7.59 -9.22
N ARG A 42 19.06 -7.79 -7.94
CA ARG A 42 20.01 -8.29 -6.94
C ARG A 42 20.03 -9.82 -6.85
N GLY A 43 19.03 -10.52 -7.43
CA GLY A 43 18.86 -11.96 -7.25
C GLY A 43 18.46 -12.35 -5.82
N GLU A 44 17.69 -11.50 -5.14
CA GLU A 44 17.30 -11.63 -3.73
C GLU A 44 15.80 -11.85 -3.55
N GLU A 45 15.40 -12.32 -2.37
CA GLU A 45 13.99 -12.39 -1.99
C GLU A 45 13.42 -10.99 -1.70
N PRO A 46 12.20 -10.66 -2.18
CA PRO A 46 11.62 -9.32 -1.99
C PRO A 46 11.49 -8.87 -0.53
N GLY A 47 11.32 -9.83 0.40
CA GLY A 47 11.24 -9.53 1.82
C GLY A 47 12.57 -9.06 2.41
N GLU A 48 13.66 -9.71 2.03
CA GLU A 48 15.02 -9.36 2.43
C GLU A 48 15.46 -8.05 1.77
N THR A 49 15.18 -7.90 0.48
CA THR A 49 15.47 -6.67 -0.26
C THR A 49 14.75 -5.46 0.36
N ALA A 50 13.52 -5.63 0.87
CA ALA A 50 12.78 -4.55 1.52
C ALA A 50 13.46 -4.06 2.81
N VAL A 51 14.07 -4.95 3.57
CA VAL A 51 14.87 -4.60 4.76
C VAL A 51 16.17 -3.96 4.33
N ARG A 52 16.94 -4.63 3.47
CA ARG A 52 18.27 -4.20 3.03
C ARG A 52 18.25 -2.83 2.34
N LEU A 53 17.26 -2.53 1.52
CA LEU A 53 17.14 -1.20 0.90
C LEU A 53 17.05 -0.08 1.96
N ARG A 54 16.32 -0.33 3.06
CA ARG A 54 16.21 0.66 4.13
C ARG A 54 17.49 0.78 4.96
N GLU A 55 18.17 -0.32 5.19
CA GLU A 55 19.48 -0.32 5.88
C GLU A 55 20.55 0.41 5.06
N GLU A 56 20.58 0.21 3.74
CA GLU A 56 21.58 0.79 2.84
C GLU A 56 21.31 2.26 2.50
N TYR A 57 20.04 2.63 2.28
CA TYR A 57 19.65 3.95 1.72
C TYR A 57 18.70 4.74 2.63
N GLY A 58 18.34 4.20 3.79
CA GLY A 58 17.44 4.84 4.74
C GLY A 58 15.96 4.50 4.54
N GLU A 59 15.17 4.85 5.55
CA GLU A 59 13.73 4.51 5.64
C GLU A 59 12.87 5.14 4.54
N TYR A 60 13.35 6.18 3.89
CA TYR A 60 12.62 6.95 2.88
C TYR A 60 12.79 6.43 1.45
N VAL A 61 13.78 5.59 1.18
CA VAL A 61 14.23 5.20 -0.16
C VAL A 61 13.11 4.70 -1.09
N VAL A 62 12.18 3.90 -0.56
CA VAL A 62 11.09 3.34 -1.38
C VAL A 62 10.07 4.42 -1.75
N ALA A 63 9.78 5.33 -0.82
CA ALA A 63 8.89 6.46 -1.06
C ALA A 63 9.48 7.45 -2.06
N GLU A 64 10.76 7.80 -1.93
CA GLU A 64 11.49 8.67 -2.87
C GLU A 64 11.45 8.13 -4.30
N LYS A 65 11.71 6.84 -4.48
CA LYS A 65 11.58 6.18 -5.79
C LYS A 65 10.15 6.24 -6.36
N CYS A 66 9.12 6.21 -5.50
CA CYS A 66 7.73 6.39 -5.92
C CYS A 66 7.45 7.84 -6.31
N VAL A 67 7.96 8.81 -5.56
CA VAL A 67 7.85 10.26 -5.88
C VAL A 67 8.44 10.54 -7.27
N GLU A 68 9.65 10.05 -7.54
CA GLU A 68 10.28 10.20 -8.85
C GLU A 68 9.42 9.62 -9.99
N ARG A 69 8.80 8.44 -9.78
CA ARG A 69 7.92 7.82 -10.78
C ARG A 69 6.68 8.67 -11.05
N ILE A 70 6.10 9.26 -9.99
CA ILE A 70 4.93 10.14 -10.09
C ILE A 70 5.28 11.42 -10.83
N GLN A 71 6.40 12.06 -10.50
CA GLN A 71 6.86 13.31 -11.13
C GLN A 71 7.16 13.15 -12.63
N LYS A 72 7.61 11.96 -13.06
CA LYS A 72 7.88 11.64 -14.46
C LYS A 72 6.64 11.24 -15.26
N ALA A 73 5.52 10.97 -14.60
CA ALA A 73 4.29 10.51 -15.22
C ALA A 73 3.38 11.68 -15.63
N LYS A 74 2.55 11.45 -16.66
CA LYS A 74 1.64 12.50 -17.21
C LYS A 74 0.25 12.52 -16.56
N SER A 75 -0.02 11.66 -15.55
CA SER A 75 -1.32 11.60 -14.92
C SER A 75 -1.52 12.72 -13.89
N GLU A 76 -2.78 13.13 -13.70
CA GLU A 76 -3.17 14.08 -12.67
C GLU A 76 -3.72 13.41 -11.39
N ARG A 77 -3.87 12.07 -11.41
CA ARG A 77 -4.43 11.30 -10.31
C ARG A 77 -3.62 10.05 -10.07
N PHE A 78 -3.10 9.93 -8.85
CA PHE A 78 -2.29 8.78 -8.44
C PHE A 78 -2.82 8.12 -7.19
N LEU A 79 -2.73 6.80 -7.16
CA LEU A 79 -2.94 6.00 -5.95
C LEU A 79 -1.64 5.24 -5.66
N ILE A 80 -1.04 5.47 -4.49
CA ILE A 80 0.15 4.77 -4.02
C ILE A 80 -0.30 3.60 -3.15
N GLU A 81 -0.13 2.37 -3.62
CA GLU A 81 -0.48 1.16 -2.88
C GLU A 81 0.72 0.59 -2.14
N GLY A 82 0.56 0.34 -0.84
CA GLY A 82 1.48 -0.45 -0.06
C GLY A 82 2.38 0.35 0.88
N ILE A 83 1.90 1.50 1.36
CA ILE A 83 2.55 2.29 2.41
C ILE A 83 2.67 1.44 3.68
N ARG A 84 3.87 1.40 4.28
CA ARG A 84 4.20 0.53 5.41
C ARG A 84 4.81 1.25 6.60
N SER A 85 5.34 2.46 6.41
CA SER A 85 5.97 3.20 7.50
C SER A 85 5.48 4.64 7.59
N PRO A 86 5.55 5.27 8.79
CA PRO A 86 5.31 6.70 8.96
C PRO A 86 6.25 7.56 8.11
N HIS A 87 7.51 7.16 7.95
CA HIS A 87 8.50 7.85 7.13
C HIS A 87 8.08 7.96 5.66
N GLU A 88 7.47 6.88 5.11
CA GLU A 88 6.92 6.91 3.75
C GLU A 88 5.78 7.93 3.65
N VAL A 89 4.93 8.03 4.68
CA VAL A 89 3.83 9.02 4.72
C VAL A 89 4.38 10.45 4.78
N GLU A 90 5.44 10.70 5.53
CA GLU A 90 6.12 12.01 5.62
C GLU A 90 6.58 12.46 4.24
N ILE A 91 7.36 11.65 3.51
CA ILE A 91 7.83 11.96 2.17
C ILE A 91 6.67 12.27 1.21
N PHE A 92 5.59 11.49 1.25
CA PHE A 92 4.44 11.77 0.38
C PHE A 92 3.71 13.06 0.77
N ARG A 93 3.62 13.41 2.06
CA ARG A 93 3.02 14.67 2.51
C ARG A 93 3.86 15.88 2.12
N GLU A 94 5.17 15.80 2.20
CA GLU A 94 6.10 16.85 1.79
C GLU A 94 6.04 17.12 0.28
N ASN A 95 5.96 16.06 -0.53
CA ASN A 95 5.98 16.19 -1.99
C ASN A 95 4.60 16.43 -2.62
N PHE A 96 3.52 16.05 -1.94
CA PHE A 96 2.16 16.14 -2.48
C PHE A 96 1.23 16.82 -1.48
N PRO A 97 1.09 18.17 -1.54
CA PRO A 97 0.19 18.92 -0.67
C PRO A 97 -1.22 18.29 -0.64
N GLY A 98 -1.77 18.08 0.57
CA GLY A 98 -3.08 17.45 0.80
C GLY A 98 -3.12 15.95 0.52
N PHE A 99 -1.99 15.26 0.52
CA PHE A 99 -1.91 13.79 0.53
C PHE A 99 -2.76 13.20 1.67
N ARG A 100 -3.52 12.16 1.38
CA ARG A 100 -4.36 11.45 2.33
C ARG A 100 -4.11 9.95 2.28
N VAL A 101 -4.23 9.29 3.42
CA VAL A 101 -4.04 7.84 3.55
C VAL A 101 -5.38 7.16 3.80
N ILE A 102 -5.67 6.13 2.99
CA ILE A 102 -6.78 5.21 3.19
C ILE A 102 -6.20 3.90 3.73
N SER A 103 -6.58 3.50 4.94
CA SER A 103 -6.23 2.19 5.48
C SER A 103 -7.31 1.16 5.22
N VAL A 104 -6.88 -0.05 4.85
CA VAL A 104 -7.77 -1.21 4.69
C VAL A 104 -7.47 -2.21 5.79
N PHE A 105 -8.46 -2.47 6.61
CA PHE A 105 -8.38 -3.42 7.72
C PHE A 105 -9.14 -4.70 7.42
N SER A 106 -8.56 -5.83 7.79
CA SER A 106 -9.22 -7.13 7.93
C SER A 106 -8.56 -7.92 9.05
N THR A 107 -9.34 -8.76 9.73
CA THR A 107 -8.83 -9.61 10.80
C THR A 107 -7.76 -10.57 10.31
N ARG A 108 -6.87 -11.00 11.19
CA ARG A 108 -5.79 -11.95 10.90
C ARG A 108 -6.32 -13.24 10.25
N LYS A 109 -7.44 -13.78 10.77
CA LYS A 109 -8.11 -14.97 10.23
C LYS A 109 -8.55 -14.78 8.76
N THR A 110 -9.18 -13.66 8.46
CA THR A 110 -9.65 -13.32 7.11
C THR A 110 -8.47 -13.13 6.15
N ARG A 111 -7.42 -12.44 6.59
CA ARG A 111 -6.23 -12.19 5.78
C ARG A 111 -5.49 -13.48 5.44
N PHE A 112 -5.26 -14.35 6.40
CA PHE A 112 -4.62 -15.64 6.17
C PHE A 112 -5.39 -16.49 5.16
N LYS A 113 -6.73 -16.60 5.32
CA LYS A 113 -7.59 -17.33 4.38
C LYS A 113 -7.47 -16.78 2.94
N ARG A 114 -7.40 -15.45 2.78
CA ARG A 114 -7.26 -14.81 1.47
C ARG A 114 -5.90 -15.04 0.84
N LEU A 115 -4.81 -14.94 1.61
CA LEU A 115 -3.45 -15.18 1.14
C LEU A 115 -3.27 -16.63 0.70
N LYS A 116 -3.71 -17.60 1.52
CA LYS A 116 -3.68 -19.02 1.16
C LYS A 116 -4.42 -19.35 -0.15
N LYS A 117 -5.52 -18.61 -0.44
CA LYS A 117 -6.28 -18.77 -1.70
C LYS A 117 -5.59 -18.10 -2.89
N ARG A 118 -4.85 -16.99 -2.66
CA ARG A 118 -4.27 -16.16 -3.71
C ARG A 118 -3.05 -16.79 -4.36
N ARG A 119 -2.21 -17.49 -3.61
CA ARG A 119 -1.02 -18.24 -4.08
C ARG A 119 -0.05 -17.42 -4.94
N ARG A 120 0.32 -16.21 -4.53
CA ARG A 120 1.46 -15.50 -5.14
C ARG A 120 2.77 -16.09 -4.62
N GLU A 121 3.86 -15.87 -5.35
CA GLU A 121 5.22 -16.31 -4.95
C GLU A 121 5.59 -15.82 -3.54
N ASP A 122 5.19 -14.59 -3.19
CA ASP A 122 5.42 -13.99 -1.88
C ASP A 122 4.33 -14.29 -0.83
N ASP A 123 3.37 -15.17 -1.13
CA ASP A 123 2.32 -15.53 -0.18
C ASP A 123 2.77 -16.70 0.71
N SER A 124 2.53 -16.54 2.01
CA SER A 124 2.87 -17.53 3.03
C SER A 124 2.12 -18.85 2.80
N SER A 125 2.84 -19.94 2.76
CA SER A 125 2.30 -21.31 2.60
C SER A 125 1.75 -21.84 3.92
N SER A 126 2.36 -21.47 5.04
CA SER A 126 2.02 -21.86 6.40
C SER A 126 1.54 -20.68 7.26
N TYR A 127 0.83 -21.00 8.36
CA TYR A 127 0.40 -19.98 9.32
C TYR A 127 1.60 -19.33 10.03
N ARG A 128 2.68 -20.08 10.26
CA ARG A 128 3.91 -19.58 10.87
C ARG A 128 4.54 -18.49 9.99
N GLU A 129 4.78 -18.77 8.71
CA GLU A 129 5.31 -17.80 7.76
C GLU A 129 4.41 -16.54 7.65
N PHE A 130 3.08 -16.73 7.71
CA PHE A 130 2.14 -15.62 7.73
C PHE A 130 2.34 -14.73 8.96
N ILE A 131 2.56 -15.29 10.15
CA ILE A 131 2.84 -14.50 11.37
C ILE A 131 4.19 -13.80 11.26
N GLU A 132 5.24 -14.50 10.85
CA GLU A 132 6.56 -13.89 10.64
C GLU A 132 6.52 -12.71 9.67
N ARG A 133 5.73 -12.84 8.60
CA ARG A 133 5.48 -11.74 7.67
C ARG A 133 4.71 -10.59 8.33
N ASP A 134 3.67 -10.87 9.10
CA ASP A 134 2.91 -9.84 9.82
C ASP A 134 3.83 -9.06 10.78
N GLU A 135 4.68 -9.73 11.53
CA GLU A 135 5.61 -9.11 12.46
C GLU A 135 6.64 -8.23 11.75
N ARG A 136 7.17 -8.68 10.61
CA ARG A 136 8.05 -7.86 9.78
C ARG A 136 7.36 -6.59 9.28
N GLU A 137 6.12 -6.68 8.79
CA GLU A 137 5.35 -5.52 8.35
C GLU A 137 5.05 -4.55 9.51
N LEU A 138 4.75 -5.09 10.70
CA LEU A 138 4.59 -4.29 11.92
C LEU A 138 5.89 -3.61 12.33
N GLY A 139 7.02 -4.28 12.17
CA GLY A 139 8.36 -3.73 12.42
C GLY A 139 8.69 -2.50 11.55
N PHE A 140 8.14 -2.39 10.35
CA PHE A 140 8.25 -1.18 9.52
C PHE A 140 7.36 -0.02 10.01
N GLY A 141 6.47 -0.25 10.96
CA GLY A 141 5.57 0.78 11.50
C GLY A 141 4.21 0.85 10.81
N ILE A 142 3.80 -0.18 10.04
CA ILE A 142 2.49 -0.18 9.35
C ILE A 142 1.32 -0.01 10.31
N GLY A 143 1.45 -0.48 11.56
CA GLY A 143 0.44 -0.29 12.61
C GLY A 143 0.20 1.18 12.90
N ASN A 144 1.25 1.99 12.95
CA ASN A 144 1.16 3.45 13.15
C ASN A 144 0.46 4.12 11.96
N VAL A 145 0.81 3.72 10.72
CA VAL A 145 0.16 4.24 9.52
C VAL A 145 -1.34 3.93 9.52
N ILE A 146 -1.73 2.71 9.90
CA ILE A 146 -3.14 2.31 9.99
C ILE A 146 -3.88 3.12 11.05
N ALA A 147 -3.28 3.30 12.24
CA ALA A 147 -3.88 4.03 13.34
C ALA A 147 -4.05 5.53 13.06
N THR A 148 -3.16 6.13 12.27
CA THR A 148 -3.15 7.58 11.96
C THR A 148 -3.68 7.92 10.57
N SER A 149 -4.30 6.96 9.87
CA SER A 149 -4.84 7.16 8.52
C SER A 149 -6.05 8.09 8.51
N ASP A 150 -6.22 8.86 7.43
CA ASP A 150 -7.34 9.80 7.28
C ASP A 150 -8.69 9.08 7.05
N TYR A 151 -8.66 7.89 6.45
CA TYR A 151 -9.82 7.03 6.21
C TYR A 151 -9.51 5.57 6.50
N MET A 152 -10.50 4.86 7.07
CA MET A 152 -10.40 3.41 7.29
C MET A 152 -11.56 2.68 6.63
N ILE A 153 -11.23 1.60 5.92
CA ILE A 153 -12.19 0.67 5.33
C ILE A 153 -12.05 -0.68 6.02
N VAL A 154 -13.07 -1.12 6.74
CA VAL A 154 -13.14 -2.46 7.33
C VAL A 154 -13.66 -3.43 6.26
N ASN A 155 -12.78 -4.32 5.79
CA ASN A 155 -13.03 -5.26 4.70
C ASN A 155 -13.28 -6.68 5.24
N GLU A 156 -14.38 -6.86 5.97
CA GLU A 156 -14.85 -8.16 6.48
C GLU A 156 -16.13 -8.64 5.82
N GLY A 157 -16.73 -7.82 5.00
CA GLY A 157 -17.99 -8.10 4.30
C GLY A 157 -17.82 -8.47 2.83
N PRO A 158 -18.92 -8.44 2.07
CA PRO A 158 -18.93 -8.73 0.65
C PRO A 158 -18.17 -7.66 -0.16
N ILE A 159 -17.60 -8.07 -1.28
CA ILE A 159 -16.71 -7.25 -2.12
C ILE A 159 -17.36 -5.95 -2.62
N TRP A 160 -18.66 -5.93 -2.83
CA TRP A 160 -19.38 -4.72 -3.27
C TRP A 160 -19.29 -3.59 -2.22
N LYS A 161 -19.26 -3.95 -0.93
CA LYS A 161 -19.20 -2.99 0.19
C LYS A 161 -17.90 -2.19 0.16
N ILE A 162 -16.74 -2.87 0.07
CA ILE A 162 -15.45 -2.17 -0.03
C ILE A 162 -15.36 -1.37 -1.33
N LYS A 163 -15.88 -1.88 -2.45
CA LYS A 163 -15.92 -1.14 -3.72
C LYS A 163 -16.70 0.18 -3.60
N ASN A 164 -17.88 0.15 -2.98
CA ASN A 164 -18.70 1.34 -2.80
C ASN A 164 -18.08 2.35 -1.83
N GLN A 165 -17.53 1.88 -0.70
CA GLN A 165 -16.81 2.75 0.24
C GLN A 165 -15.61 3.41 -0.43
N THR A 166 -14.82 2.65 -1.18
CA THR A 166 -13.69 3.20 -1.94
C THR A 166 -14.14 4.28 -2.91
N LYS A 167 -15.16 4.01 -3.74
CA LYS A 167 -15.69 5.01 -4.69
C LYS A 167 -16.11 6.30 -3.99
N LYS A 168 -16.81 6.19 -2.84
CA LYS A 168 -17.28 7.35 -2.06
C LYS A 168 -16.10 8.19 -1.56
N ILE A 169 -15.08 7.54 -0.97
CA ILE A 169 -13.90 8.23 -0.45
C ILE A 169 -13.12 8.92 -1.60
N LEU A 170 -12.85 8.20 -2.70
CA LEU A 170 -12.09 8.75 -3.82
C LEU A 170 -12.80 9.94 -4.48
N ARG A 171 -14.14 9.90 -4.62
CA ARG A 171 -14.91 11.04 -5.14
C ARG A 171 -14.77 12.25 -4.25
N LYS A 172 -14.97 12.08 -2.93
CA LYS A 172 -14.82 13.15 -1.95
C LYS A 172 -13.43 13.81 -2.03
N LEU A 173 -12.36 12.99 -2.06
CA LEU A 173 -10.99 13.48 -2.14
C LEU A 173 -10.68 14.21 -3.47
N CYS A 174 -11.34 13.84 -4.57
CA CYS A 174 -11.22 14.56 -5.83
C CYS A 174 -11.98 15.90 -5.82
N GLU A 175 -13.10 15.98 -5.11
CA GLU A 175 -13.92 17.21 -5.00
C GLU A 175 -13.25 18.26 -4.11
N GLU A 176 -12.65 17.86 -3.00
CA GLU A 176 -11.91 18.73 -2.07
C GLU A 176 -10.69 19.42 -2.72
N ARG A 177 -10.33 19.03 -3.95
CA ARG A 177 -9.18 19.52 -4.71
C ARG A 177 -9.54 20.29 -6.00
N ARG A 178 -10.79 20.55 -6.23
CA ARG A 178 -11.26 21.48 -7.26
C ARG A 178 -11.37 22.88 -6.70
#